data_6e9ecdaf2f83c559b1ff3c21b99c946e
#
_entry.id   6e9ecdaf2f83c559b1ff3c21b99c946e
#
_cell.length_a   1.000
_cell.length_b   1.000
_cell.length_c   1.000
_cell.angle_alpha   90.00
_cell.angle_beta   90.00
_cell.angle_gamma   90.00
#
_symmetry.space_group_name_H-M   'P 1'
#
loop_
_entity.id
_entity.type
_entity.pdbx_description
1 polymer ?
#
loop_
_entity_poly.entity_id
_entity_poly.type
_entity_poly.pdbx_seq_one_letter_code
_entity_poly.pdbx_strand_id
1 'polypeptide(L)'
;MITEAIVLAGGLGTRLQSVVTDLPKSLAPIAGKPFLAYLLDYARKEGINKFIFALGYKTEQIEAFVKGYLSADAYSFSVEDQPLGTGGAIHKACNQVSNADAIILNADTFFGISFSNLAIIHELRKAACTLALKPMTAFDRYGVVSIDQQFVTGFSEKKYRDAGLINGGVYALSVAPFLQKSFPPVF
;
A
#
# COMPACT_ATOMS: atom_id res chain seq x y z
N MET A 1 6.82 5.09 -16.85
CA MET A 1 5.70 5.55 -15.94
C MET A 1 5.05 4.30 -15.38
N ILE A 2 4.83 4.22 -14.06
CA ILE A 2 4.19 3.08 -13.40
C ILE A 2 2.67 3.27 -13.50
N THR A 3 1.95 2.28 -14.04
CA THR A 3 0.50 2.35 -14.28
C THR A 3 -0.31 1.28 -13.55
N GLU A 4 0.37 0.37 -12.83
CA GLU A 4 -0.27 -0.67 -12.03
C GLU A 4 0.01 -0.44 -10.54
N ALA A 5 -0.99 -0.69 -9.70
CA ALA A 5 -0.85 -0.59 -8.25
C ALA A 5 -1.32 -1.85 -7.53
N ILE A 6 -0.56 -2.27 -6.50
CA ILE A 6 -1.00 -3.26 -5.52
C ILE A 6 -1.61 -2.52 -4.33
N VAL A 7 -2.86 -2.82 -4.00
CA VAL A 7 -3.62 -2.22 -2.90
C VAL A 7 -3.71 -3.22 -1.75
N LEU A 8 -3.06 -2.91 -0.63
CA LEU A 8 -3.00 -3.76 0.55
C LEU A 8 -4.26 -3.59 1.41
N ALA A 9 -5.24 -4.44 1.22
CA ALA A 9 -6.54 -4.38 1.88
C ALA A 9 -6.85 -5.63 2.74
N GLY A 10 -5.88 -6.52 2.97
CA GLY A 10 -6.04 -7.78 3.73
C GLY A 10 -5.97 -7.65 5.26
N GLY A 11 -5.71 -6.46 5.80
CA GLY A 11 -5.50 -6.25 7.23
C GLY A 11 -6.77 -6.46 8.07
N LEU A 12 -6.62 -7.12 9.24
CA LEU A 12 -7.71 -7.39 10.20
C LEU A 12 -8.38 -6.13 10.81
N GLY A 13 -7.75 -4.97 10.71
CA GLY A 13 -8.33 -3.68 11.13
C GLY A 13 -8.72 -3.60 12.63
N THR A 14 -8.11 -4.40 13.50
CA THR A 14 -8.52 -4.63 14.90
C THR A 14 -8.75 -3.36 15.74
N ARG A 15 -8.03 -2.25 15.43
CA ARG A 15 -8.16 -0.98 16.17
C ARG A 15 -9.44 -0.19 15.87
N LEU A 16 -10.07 -0.41 14.73
CA LEU A 16 -11.30 0.29 14.30
C LEU A 16 -12.55 -0.57 14.49
N GLN A 17 -12.42 -1.82 14.89
CA GLN A 17 -13.54 -2.73 15.13
C GLN A 17 -14.51 -2.22 16.20
N SER A 18 -14.05 -1.38 17.13
CA SER A 18 -14.93 -0.74 18.14
C SER A 18 -15.82 0.38 17.57
N VAL A 19 -15.52 0.91 16.41
CA VAL A 19 -16.26 2.04 15.78
C VAL A 19 -17.00 1.60 14.52
N VAL A 20 -16.45 0.62 13.78
CA VAL A 20 -17.05 0.08 12.54
C VAL A 20 -16.94 -1.45 12.63
N THR A 21 -17.97 -2.07 13.20
CA THR A 21 -17.97 -3.52 13.52
C THR A 21 -18.11 -4.39 12.26
N ASP A 22 -18.85 -3.93 11.24
CA ASP A 22 -19.29 -4.79 10.13
C ASP A 22 -18.58 -4.56 8.79
N LEU A 23 -17.76 -3.51 8.68
CA LEU A 23 -17.05 -3.16 7.43
C LEU A 23 -15.54 -3.33 7.56
N PRO A 24 -14.84 -3.71 6.47
CA PRO A 24 -13.40 -3.56 6.39
C PRO A 24 -13.01 -2.09 6.60
N LYS A 25 -11.85 -1.86 7.25
CA LYS A 25 -11.35 -0.50 7.53
C LYS A 25 -11.27 0.37 6.28
N SER A 26 -10.86 -0.20 5.15
CA SER A 26 -10.79 0.47 3.85
C SER A 26 -12.15 0.92 3.30
N LEU A 27 -13.24 0.30 3.75
CA LEU A 27 -14.61 0.68 3.36
C LEU A 27 -15.30 1.57 4.39
N ALA A 28 -14.63 1.98 5.47
CA ALA A 28 -15.19 2.91 6.44
C ALA A 28 -15.64 4.21 5.74
N PRO A 29 -16.86 4.70 5.99
CA PRO A 29 -17.38 5.87 5.31
C PRO A 29 -16.70 7.15 5.83
N ILE A 30 -16.26 8.00 4.90
CA ILE A 30 -15.77 9.34 5.16
C ILE A 30 -16.61 10.30 4.31
N ALA A 31 -17.35 11.21 4.96
CA ALA A 31 -18.28 12.12 4.30
C ALA A 31 -19.23 11.39 3.33
N GLY A 32 -19.77 10.23 3.73
CA GLY A 32 -20.73 9.44 2.95
C GLY A 32 -20.15 8.59 1.82
N LYS A 33 -18.82 8.59 1.63
CA LYS A 33 -18.12 7.80 0.59
C LYS A 33 -17.10 6.86 1.25
N PRO A 34 -16.97 5.58 0.84
CA PRO A 34 -15.95 4.68 1.36
C PRO A 34 -14.54 5.25 1.19
N PHE A 35 -13.69 5.10 2.20
CA PHE A 35 -12.31 5.59 2.15
C PHE A 35 -11.55 5.07 0.92
N LEU A 36 -11.73 3.78 0.59
CA LEU A 36 -11.10 3.15 -0.57
C LEU A 36 -11.44 3.87 -1.88
N ALA A 37 -12.66 4.43 -2.01
CA ALA A 37 -13.04 5.18 -3.20
C ALA A 37 -12.18 6.45 -3.39
N TYR A 38 -11.87 7.17 -2.30
CA TYR A 38 -10.96 8.33 -2.37
C TYR A 38 -9.55 7.93 -2.80
N LEU A 39 -9.06 6.80 -2.26
CA LEU A 39 -7.73 6.29 -2.63
C LEU A 39 -7.67 5.90 -4.11
N LEU A 40 -8.68 5.18 -4.61
CA LEU A 40 -8.73 4.74 -6.01
C LEU A 40 -8.87 5.92 -6.98
N ASP A 41 -9.74 6.90 -6.67
CA ASP A 41 -9.89 8.09 -7.50
C ASP A 41 -8.58 8.89 -7.56
N TYR A 42 -7.90 9.03 -6.42
CA TYR A 42 -6.60 9.68 -6.38
C TYR A 42 -5.56 8.93 -7.21
N ALA A 43 -5.45 7.61 -7.02
CA ALA A 43 -4.49 6.79 -7.77
C ALA A 43 -4.75 6.83 -9.28
N ARG A 44 -6.02 6.80 -9.71
CA ARG A 44 -6.40 6.97 -11.13
C ARG A 44 -5.98 8.34 -11.68
N LYS A 45 -6.17 9.41 -10.90
CA LYS A 45 -5.72 10.76 -11.27
C LYS A 45 -4.19 10.84 -11.41
N GLU A 46 -3.46 10.06 -10.60
CA GLU A 46 -1.99 9.94 -10.66
C GLU A 46 -1.51 8.95 -11.76
N GLY A 47 -2.41 8.41 -12.59
CA GLY A 47 -2.08 7.61 -13.77
C GLY A 47 -2.15 6.09 -13.59
N ILE A 48 -2.64 5.61 -12.44
CA ILE A 48 -2.88 4.17 -12.26
C ILE A 48 -4.15 3.76 -13.02
N ASN A 49 -4.03 2.75 -13.87
CA ASN A 49 -5.13 2.22 -14.65
C ASN A 49 -5.49 0.76 -14.31
N LYS A 50 -4.61 0.05 -13.59
CA LYS A 50 -4.88 -1.31 -13.14
C LYS A 50 -4.52 -1.50 -11.66
N PHE A 51 -5.40 -2.15 -10.92
CA PHE A 51 -5.27 -2.38 -9.49
C PHE A 51 -5.26 -3.87 -9.16
N ILE A 52 -4.27 -4.32 -8.41
CA ILE A 52 -4.20 -5.67 -7.86
C ILE A 52 -4.52 -5.56 -6.36
N PHE A 53 -5.66 -6.07 -5.93
CA PHE A 53 -6.05 -6.02 -4.52
C PHE A 53 -5.51 -7.24 -3.78
N ALA A 54 -4.57 -7.00 -2.86
CA ALA A 54 -4.12 -8.02 -1.92
C ALA A 54 -5.12 -8.10 -0.76
N LEU A 55 -5.89 -9.19 -0.70
CA LEU A 55 -7.03 -9.39 0.19
C LEU A 55 -6.82 -10.58 1.12
N GLY A 56 -7.39 -10.46 2.33
CA GLY A 56 -7.41 -11.53 3.33
C GLY A 56 -8.73 -11.51 4.10
N TYR A 57 -8.88 -10.57 5.06
CA TYR A 57 -10.06 -10.47 5.89
C TYR A 57 -11.22 -9.74 5.21
N LYS A 58 -12.45 -10.29 5.31
CA LYS A 58 -13.69 -9.72 4.72
C LYS A 58 -13.56 -9.43 3.22
N THR A 59 -12.95 -10.36 2.52
CA THR A 59 -12.66 -10.28 1.08
C THR A 59 -13.90 -9.96 0.26
N GLU A 60 -15.04 -10.61 0.53
CA GLU A 60 -16.29 -10.49 -0.22
C GLU A 60 -16.83 -9.05 -0.26
N GLN A 61 -16.70 -8.31 0.83
CA GLN A 61 -17.18 -6.92 0.92
C GLN A 61 -16.32 -5.98 0.07
N ILE A 62 -15.00 -6.16 0.09
CA ILE A 62 -14.08 -5.38 -0.72
C ILE A 62 -14.27 -5.72 -2.20
N GLU A 63 -14.39 -7.01 -2.53
CA GLU A 63 -14.65 -7.46 -3.89
C GLU A 63 -15.96 -6.87 -4.44
N ALA A 64 -17.05 -6.94 -3.66
CA ALA A 64 -18.33 -6.39 -4.07
C ALA A 64 -18.24 -4.89 -4.35
N PHE A 65 -17.54 -4.14 -3.48
CA PHE A 65 -17.30 -2.72 -3.68
C PHE A 65 -16.50 -2.46 -4.96
N VAL A 66 -15.37 -3.14 -5.14
CA VAL A 66 -14.47 -2.96 -6.29
C VAL A 66 -15.17 -3.29 -7.60
N LYS A 67 -15.92 -4.41 -7.66
CA LYS A 67 -16.72 -4.82 -8.83
C LYS A 67 -17.78 -3.78 -9.23
N GLY A 68 -18.33 -3.06 -8.25
CA GLY A 68 -19.29 -1.97 -8.49
C GLY A 68 -18.66 -0.61 -8.79
N TYR A 69 -17.35 -0.47 -8.54
CA TYR A 69 -16.66 0.84 -8.62
C TYR A 69 -15.69 0.96 -9.79
N LEU A 70 -15.07 -0.13 -10.20
CA LEU A 70 -14.10 -0.18 -11.30
C LEU A 70 -14.63 -1.02 -12.48
N SER A 71 -14.15 -0.73 -13.68
CA SER A 71 -14.37 -1.59 -14.85
C SER A 71 -13.62 -2.93 -14.67
N ALA A 72 -14.17 -4.00 -15.24
CA ALA A 72 -13.67 -5.36 -15.02
C ALA A 72 -12.22 -5.61 -15.48
N ASP A 73 -11.74 -4.82 -16.43
CA ASP A 73 -10.37 -4.83 -16.95
C ASP A 73 -9.37 -4.06 -16.08
N ALA A 74 -9.87 -3.20 -15.17
CA ALA A 74 -9.06 -2.33 -14.34
C ALA A 74 -8.62 -2.95 -13.01
N TYR A 75 -9.02 -4.16 -12.68
CA TYR A 75 -8.65 -4.78 -11.40
C TYR A 75 -8.45 -6.29 -11.49
N SER A 76 -7.73 -6.83 -10.49
CA SER A 76 -7.69 -8.25 -10.16
C SER A 76 -7.55 -8.43 -8.64
N PHE A 77 -7.80 -9.65 -8.16
CA PHE A 77 -7.71 -9.99 -6.74
C PHE A 77 -6.60 -11.02 -6.48
N SER A 78 -5.78 -10.76 -5.48
CA SER A 78 -4.79 -11.68 -4.92
C SER A 78 -5.24 -12.02 -3.50
N VAL A 79 -6.00 -13.10 -3.36
CA VAL A 79 -6.60 -13.51 -2.08
C VAL A 79 -5.65 -14.43 -1.32
N GLU A 80 -5.43 -14.15 -0.04
CA GLU A 80 -4.64 -14.99 0.87
C GLU A 80 -5.53 -16.07 1.49
N ASP A 81 -5.08 -17.33 1.43
CA ASP A 81 -5.73 -18.45 2.15
C ASP A 81 -5.36 -18.46 3.63
N GLN A 82 -4.18 -17.93 3.95
CA GLN A 82 -3.64 -17.75 5.30
C GLN A 82 -2.89 -16.42 5.36
N PRO A 83 -2.82 -15.74 6.52
CA PRO A 83 -2.10 -14.49 6.65
C PRO A 83 -0.62 -14.64 6.26
N LEU A 84 -0.20 -13.94 5.21
CA LEU A 84 1.17 -13.97 4.69
C LEU A 84 2.04 -12.83 5.25
N GLY A 85 1.44 -11.92 6.02
CA GLY A 85 2.09 -10.66 6.37
C GLY A 85 2.12 -9.67 5.22
N THR A 86 2.60 -8.46 5.48
CA THR A 86 2.58 -7.39 4.47
C THR A 86 3.45 -7.72 3.26
N GLY A 87 4.66 -8.22 3.51
CA GLY A 87 5.59 -8.57 2.44
C GLY A 87 5.12 -9.77 1.63
N GLY A 88 4.59 -10.82 2.29
CA GLY A 88 4.04 -12.00 1.63
C GLY A 88 2.81 -11.68 0.76
N ALA A 89 1.93 -10.80 1.23
CA ALA A 89 0.80 -10.28 0.45
C ALA A 89 1.26 -9.57 -0.83
N ILE A 90 2.26 -8.69 -0.70
CA ILE A 90 2.87 -8.01 -1.86
C ILE A 90 3.49 -9.03 -2.81
N HIS A 91 4.26 -9.99 -2.27
CA HIS A 91 4.94 -11.01 -3.08
C HIS A 91 3.95 -11.86 -3.89
N LYS A 92 2.84 -12.30 -3.25
CA LYS A 92 1.76 -13.03 -3.94
C LYS A 92 1.13 -12.17 -5.03
N ALA A 93 0.81 -10.91 -4.73
CA ALA A 93 0.17 -9.98 -5.67
C ALA A 93 1.09 -9.59 -6.85
N CYS A 94 2.40 -9.53 -6.66
CA CYS A 94 3.38 -9.25 -7.71
C CYS A 94 3.31 -10.22 -8.90
N ASN A 95 2.83 -11.47 -8.69
CA ASN A 95 2.64 -12.43 -9.79
C ASN A 95 1.53 -12.03 -10.78
N GLN A 96 0.71 -11.02 -10.45
CA GLN A 96 -0.36 -10.50 -11.30
C GLN A 96 -0.01 -9.14 -11.93
N VAL A 97 1.14 -8.55 -11.57
CA VAL A 97 1.65 -7.33 -12.16
C VAL A 97 2.27 -7.63 -13.52
N SER A 98 1.93 -6.84 -14.52
CA SER A 98 2.43 -6.99 -15.90
C SER A 98 3.62 -6.07 -16.18
N ASN A 99 3.73 -4.97 -15.43
CA ASN A 99 4.80 -3.99 -15.57
C ASN A 99 6.07 -4.41 -14.79
N ALA A 100 7.21 -3.81 -15.13
CA ALA A 100 8.46 -4.02 -14.40
C ALA A 100 8.40 -3.52 -12.96
N ASP A 101 7.65 -2.45 -12.73
CA ASP A 101 7.49 -1.79 -11.43
C ASP A 101 6.00 -1.61 -11.10
N ALA A 102 5.67 -1.58 -9.81
CA ALA A 102 4.32 -1.33 -9.32
C ALA A 102 4.32 -0.28 -8.19
N ILE A 103 3.22 0.49 -8.09
CA ILE A 103 2.94 1.29 -6.90
C ILE A 103 2.29 0.38 -5.86
N ILE A 104 2.75 0.44 -4.62
CA ILE A 104 2.12 -0.23 -3.49
C ILE A 104 1.39 0.80 -2.65
N LEU A 105 0.14 0.54 -2.30
CA LEU A 105 -0.73 1.43 -1.54
C LEU A 105 -1.32 0.71 -0.33
N ASN A 106 -1.17 1.28 0.86
CA ASN A 106 -1.95 0.84 2.02
C ASN A 106 -3.40 1.30 1.87
N ALA A 107 -4.35 0.38 1.89
CA ALA A 107 -5.78 0.69 1.70
C ALA A 107 -6.43 1.45 2.87
N ASP A 108 -5.69 1.74 3.94
CA ASP A 108 -6.17 2.43 5.14
C ASP A 108 -5.43 3.75 5.44
N THR A 109 -4.59 4.19 4.53
CA THR A 109 -3.78 5.40 4.66
C THR A 109 -3.91 6.24 3.39
N PHE A 110 -4.11 7.56 3.56
CA PHE A 110 -4.08 8.50 2.45
C PHE A 110 -2.84 9.38 2.58
N PHE A 111 -1.98 9.31 1.58
CA PHE A 111 -0.80 10.15 1.49
C PHE A 111 -0.67 10.70 0.06
N GLY A 112 -1.07 11.97 -0.12
CA GLY A 112 -1.09 12.63 -1.42
C GLY A 112 0.32 13.03 -1.86
N ILE A 113 0.90 12.24 -2.76
CA ILE A 113 2.20 12.49 -3.40
C ILE A 113 2.09 12.24 -4.89
N SER A 114 2.92 12.87 -5.70
CA SER A 114 3.01 12.55 -7.13
C SER A 114 3.63 11.17 -7.35
N PHE A 115 2.87 10.24 -7.94
CA PHE A 115 3.40 8.91 -8.29
C PHE A 115 4.40 8.99 -9.44
N SER A 116 4.26 9.95 -10.34
CA SER A 116 5.25 10.19 -11.38
C SER A 116 6.61 10.61 -10.82
N ASN A 117 6.64 11.50 -9.82
CA ASN A 117 7.87 11.89 -9.15
C ASN A 117 8.50 10.71 -8.37
N LEU A 118 7.66 9.89 -7.71
CA LEU A 118 8.14 8.68 -7.02
C LEU A 118 8.77 7.70 -8.02
N ALA A 119 8.13 7.47 -9.18
CA ALA A 119 8.64 6.60 -10.24
C ALA A 119 9.95 7.11 -10.84
N ILE A 120 10.08 8.42 -11.06
CA ILE A 120 11.32 9.03 -11.55
C ILE A 120 12.47 8.79 -10.57
N ILE A 121 12.25 9.02 -9.27
CA ILE A 121 13.27 8.78 -8.24
C ILE A 121 13.63 7.29 -8.18
N HIS A 122 12.64 6.41 -8.24
CA HIS A 122 12.81 4.97 -8.23
C HIS A 122 13.73 4.50 -9.37
N GLU A 123 13.44 4.95 -10.59
CA GLU A 123 14.21 4.64 -11.81
C GLU A 123 15.63 5.21 -11.75
N LEU A 124 15.77 6.52 -11.41
CA LEU A 124 17.07 7.19 -11.32
C LEU A 124 18.00 6.52 -10.30
N ARG A 125 17.45 6.02 -9.21
CA ARG A 125 18.22 5.35 -8.15
C ARG A 125 18.41 3.86 -8.42
N LYS A 126 17.77 3.29 -9.44
CA LYS A 126 17.72 1.84 -9.70
C LYS A 126 17.38 1.07 -8.42
N ALA A 127 16.43 1.60 -7.66
CA ALA A 127 16.10 1.09 -6.34
C ALA A 127 15.23 -0.16 -6.46
N ALA A 128 15.45 -1.16 -5.61
CA ALA A 128 14.53 -2.30 -5.52
C ALA A 128 13.18 -1.89 -4.92
N CYS A 129 13.19 -0.92 -3.99
CA CYS A 129 11.99 -0.33 -3.40
C CYS A 129 12.27 1.13 -3.03
N THR A 130 11.34 2.03 -3.34
CA THR A 130 11.39 3.44 -2.96
C THR A 130 10.19 3.77 -2.07
N LEU A 131 10.45 4.26 -0.86
CA LEU A 131 9.42 4.59 0.12
C LEU A 131 9.09 6.09 0.07
N ALA A 132 7.81 6.41 0.08
CA ALA A 132 7.36 7.77 0.32
C ALA A 132 7.34 8.05 1.83
N LEU A 133 8.13 9.00 2.28
CA LEU A 133 8.28 9.36 3.69
C LEU A 133 7.60 10.69 3.98
N LYS A 134 6.93 10.77 5.13
CA LYS A 134 6.28 11.98 5.63
C LYS A 134 7.05 12.55 6.83
N PRO A 135 7.50 13.80 6.79
CA PRO A 135 8.01 14.47 7.99
C PRO A 135 6.86 14.72 8.97
N MET A 136 7.08 14.40 10.23
CA MET A 136 6.16 14.64 11.33
C MET A 136 6.87 15.20 12.56
N THR A 137 6.10 15.92 13.37
CA THR A 137 6.54 16.49 14.65
C THR A 137 5.57 16.07 15.76
N ALA A 138 6.10 15.95 16.99
CA ALA A 138 5.34 15.66 18.22
C ALA A 138 4.38 14.46 18.07
N PHE A 139 4.91 13.26 17.79
CA PHE A 139 4.13 12.05 17.57
C PHE A 139 4.64 10.85 18.36
N ASP A 140 3.74 9.88 18.63
CA ASP A 140 4.02 8.65 19.39
C ASP A 140 3.46 7.37 18.71
N ARG A 141 2.66 7.54 17.64
CA ARG A 141 1.90 6.43 17.02
C ARG A 141 2.60 5.76 15.85
N TYR A 142 3.72 6.30 15.41
CA TYR A 142 4.46 5.84 14.22
C TYR A 142 5.89 5.50 14.56
N GLY A 143 6.43 4.46 13.88
CA GLY A 143 7.86 4.21 13.85
C GLY A 143 8.57 5.24 12.94
N VAL A 144 9.83 5.55 13.27
CA VAL A 144 10.66 6.45 12.47
C VAL A 144 11.49 5.64 11.49
N VAL A 145 11.60 6.15 10.27
CA VAL A 145 12.49 5.64 9.23
C VAL A 145 13.79 6.43 9.27
N SER A 146 14.90 5.76 9.52
CA SER A 146 16.24 6.35 9.46
C SER A 146 16.75 6.29 8.03
N ILE A 147 17.35 7.38 7.57
CA ILE A 147 17.91 7.50 6.23
C ILE A 147 19.34 8.04 6.29
N ASP A 148 20.18 7.56 5.38
CA ASP A 148 21.49 8.13 5.08
C ASP A 148 21.60 8.31 3.56
N GLN A 149 21.99 9.52 3.11
CA GLN A 149 22.06 9.87 1.67
C GLN A 149 20.85 9.41 0.83
N GLN A 150 19.64 9.50 1.42
CA GLN A 150 18.37 9.04 0.85
C GLN A 150 18.13 7.50 0.82
N PHE A 151 19.04 6.70 1.36
CA PHE A 151 18.85 5.26 1.55
C PHE A 151 18.29 4.98 2.95
N VAL A 152 17.34 4.06 3.03
CA VAL A 152 16.81 3.59 4.31
C VAL A 152 17.87 2.76 5.01
N THR A 153 18.23 3.17 6.24
CA THR A 153 19.21 2.47 7.08
C THR A 153 18.55 1.71 8.23
N GLY A 154 17.28 2.00 8.54
CA GLY A 154 16.58 1.28 9.59
C GLY A 154 15.18 1.80 9.87
N PHE A 155 14.46 1.04 10.68
CA PHE A 155 13.15 1.38 11.23
C PHE A 155 13.22 1.31 12.75
N SER A 156 12.66 2.28 13.43
CA SER A 156 12.58 2.29 14.89
C SER A 156 11.15 2.05 15.37
N GLU A 157 11.03 1.46 16.55
CA GLU A 157 9.75 1.21 17.20
C GLU A 157 8.97 2.50 17.51
N LYS A 158 7.65 2.34 17.64
CA LYS A 158 6.72 3.43 18.02
C LYS A 158 7.03 3.91 19.41
N LYS A 159 7.45 5.16 19.52
CA LYS A 159 7.64 5.90 20.77
C LYS A 159 7.53 7.38 20.49
N TYR A 160 7.37 8.19 21.53
CA TYR A 160 7.34 9.63 21.38
C TYR A 160 8.61 10.15 20.68
N ARG A 161 8.40 11.06 19.73
CA ARG A 161 9.45 11.76 18.98
C ARG A 161 9.07 13.22 18.78
N ASP A 162 10.02 14.11 18.98
CA ASP A 162 9.84 15.52 18.68
C ASP A 162 9.74 15.78 17.18
N ALA A 163 10.52 15.04 16.38
CA ALA A 163 10.46 15.07 14.93
C ALA A 163 10.99 13.76 14.34
N GLY A 164 10.60 13.45 13.12
CA GLY A 164 11.09 12.28 12.38
C GLY A 164 10.38 12.08 11.05
N LEU A 165 10.94 11.18 10.25
CA LEU A 165 10.32 10.71 9.01
C LEU A 165 9.55 9.45 9.29
N ILE A 166 8.28 9.41 8.92
CA ILE A 166 7.44 8.20 9.04
C ILE A 166 7.14 7.63 7.66
N ASN A 167 6.85 6.34 7.62
CA ASN A 167 6.40 5.66 6.42
C ASN A 167 5.00 6.16 6.02
N GLY A 168 4.88 6.72 4.81
CA GLY A 168 3.62 7.25 4.28
C GLY A 168 2.66 6.21 3.71
N GLY A 169 3.06 4.92 3.65
CA GLY A 169 2.22 3.84 3.12
C GLY A 169 2.09 3.82 1.59
N VAL A 170 2.99 4.50 0.89
CA VAL A 170 3.09 4.51 -0.57
C VAL A 170 4.51 4.14 -0.98
N TYR A 171 4.65 3.19 -1.91
CA TYR A 171 5.95 2.71 -2.37
C TYR A 171 5.97 2.53 -3.88
N ALA A 172 7.15 2.66 -4.51
CA ALA A 172 7.44 2.08 -5.82
C ALA A 172 8.31 0.83 -5.62
N LEU A 173 7.97 -0.27 -6.27
CA LEU A 173 8.61 -1.57 -6.11
C LEU A 173 8.99 -2.14 -7.47
N SER A 174 10.25 -2.55 -7.63
CA SER A 174 10.69 -3.34 -8.78
C SER A 174 10.27 -4.81 -8.61
N VAL A 175 9.37 -5.27 -9.46
CA VAL A 175 8.66 -6.55 -9.32
C VAL A 175 9.60 -7.75 -9.46
N ALA A 176 10.36 -7.83 -10.55
CA ALA A 176 11.20 -8.98 -10.83
C ALA A 176 12.32 -9.18 -9.78
N PRO A 177 13.07 -8.16 -9.35
CA PRO A 177 14.03 -8.31 -8.26
C PRO A 177 13.41 -8.73 -6.93
N PHE A 178 12.17 -8.31 -6.66
CA PHE A 178 11.47 -8.69 -5.44
C PHE A 178 11.03 -10.16 -5.48
N LEU A 179 10.46 -10.62 -6.60
CA LEU A 179 10.05 -12.02 -6.80
C LEU A 179 11.22 -13.02 -6.75
N GLN A 180 12.42 -12.58 -7.15
CA GLN A 180 13.61 -13.43 -7.14
C GLN A 180 14.21 -13.62 -5.74
N LYS A 181 13.83 -12.82 -4.75
CA LYS A 181 14.31 -12.96 -3.38
C LYS A 181 13.59 -14.09 -2.65
N SER A 182 14.35 -14.87 -1.89
CA SER A 182 13.77 -15.83 -0.95
C SER A 182 13.42 -15.11 0.34
N PHE A 183 12.19 -15.28 0.79
CA PHE A 183 11.66 -14.74 2.04
C PHE A 183 11.10 -15.85 2.93
N PRO A 184 10.96 -15.64 4.25
CA PRO A 184 10.16 -16.52 5.10
C PRO A 184 8.72 -16.63 4.55
N PRO A 185 7.97 -17.69 4.89
CA PRO A 185 6.59 -17.86 4.43
C PRO A 185 5.64 -16.70 4.84
N VAL A 186 5.96 -16.06 5.96
CA VAL A 186 5.23 -14.89 6.50
C VAL A 186 6.23 -13.78 6.79
N PHE A 187 6.09 -12.60 6.19
CA PHE A 187 7.00 -11.47 6.40
C PHE A 187 6.35 -10.10 6.10
#